data_4e335dd6fc0bdbd9efa3384449396555
#
_entry.id   4e335dd6fc0bdbd9efa3384449396555
#
_cell.length_a   1.000
_cell.length_b   1.000
_cell.length_c   1.000
_cell.angle_alpha   90.00
_cell.angle_beta   90.00
_cell.angle_gamma   90.00
#
_symmetry.space_group_name_H-M   'P 1'
#
loop_
_entity.id
_entity.type
_entity.pdbx_description
1 polymer ?
#
loop_
_entity_poly.entity_id
_entity_poly.type
_entity_poly.pdbx_seq_one_letter_code
_entity_poly.pdbx_strand_id
1 'polypeptide(L)'
;EYGPTVTVANLEIPGTDIIERDGKFKMWFEGSVGTEGQGARDKAWATGHSPQKLVDDKEITFGGTMRDYAIENGAEIRYDTMLVKCEQDESGRVTGVICRDGNDLHYIRVNASKGVILATGGYVANTEMVEARQAWNNRLKINIPVGGSCTGDGIKAAMWCGATIDPLGCAVTFNRACCKPDEVAGSDLVGKWFWFGEQPFLKVNLQGKRFCNESGPYDYMLHSAFMQPYHTYVDIWDSDYVEQVKQLNEVGCCRLYPFDNGAPSNMDISAMQSKFDQLEEAGYIQKADTMEELAAKLNLPVEATVATWERYNKFAEQGKDEDYNKEPYRLTSLTHPPYY
;
A
#
# COMPACT_ATOMS: atom_id res chain seq x y z
N GLU A 1 -14.38 -27.15 10.15
CA GLU A 1 -14.21 -26.12 11.19
C GLU A 1 -13.44 -24.95 10.57
N TYR A 2 -14.14 -23.89 10.25
CA TYR A 2 -13.60 -22.68 9.66
C TYR A 2 -13.10 -21.73 10.77
N GLY A 3 -12.16 -22.21 11.57
CA GLY A 3 -11.49 -21.36 12.54
C GLY A 3 -10.52 -20.42 11.82
N PRO A 4 -10.49 -19.11 12.15
CA PRO A 4 -9.43 -18.26 11.65
C PRO A 4 -8.12 -18.84 12.15
N THR A 5 -7.27 -19.28 11.23
CA THR A 5 -5.87 -19.52 11.54
C THR A 5 -5.22 -18.15 11.74
N VAL A 6 -5.50 -17.52 12.88
CA VAL A 6 -4.64 -16.47 13.38
C VAL A 6 -3.30 -17.15 13.61
N THR A 7 -2.30 -16.76 12.87
CA THR A 7 -0.96 -17.25 13.14
C THR A 7 -0.57 -16.72 14.50
N VAL A 8 -0.45 -17.61 15.48
CA VAL A 8 -0.18 -17.29 16.90
C VAL A 8 1.06 -16.39 17.05
N ALA A 9 2.00 -16.45 16.10
CA ALA A 9 3.16 -15.60 16.02
C ALA A 9 2.89 -14.07 16.14
N ASN A 10 1.73 -13.60 15.73
CA ASN A 10 1.38 -12.19 15.85
C ASN A 10 0.83 -11.80 17.24
N LEU A 11 0.63 -12.76 18.11
CA LEU A 11 0.06 -12.54 19.43
C LEU A 11 1.12 -12.29 20.52
N GLU A 12 2.39 -12.56 20.20
CA GLU A 12 3.51 -12.41 21.13
C GLU A 12 4.26 -11.08 20.97
N ILE A 13 3.70 -10.14 20.22
CA ILE A 13 4.30 -8.83 20.05
C ILE A 13 4.19 -8.05 21.36
N PRO A 14 5.28 -7.56 21.92
CA PRO A 14 5.24 -6.76 23.14
C PRO A 14 4.27 -5.58 23.00
N GLY A 15 3.37 -5.43 23.97
CA GLY A 15 2.29 -4.43 23.95
C GLY A 15 1.01 -4.89 23.27
N THR A 16 0.90 -6.18 22.93
CA THR A 16 -0.33 -6.81 22.44
C THR A 16 -0.87 -7.72 23.50
N ASP A 17 -2.10 -7.48 23.93
CA ASP A 17 -2.81 -8.34 24.86
C ASP A 17 -3.98 -9.06 24.19
N ILE A 18 -4.18 -10.31 24.55
CA ILE A 18 -5.39 -11.06 24.21
C ILE A 18 -6.34 -10.94 25.39
N ILE A 19 -7.47 -10.30 25.16
CA ILE A 19 -8.52 -10.19 26.16
C ILE A 19 -9.64 -11.15 25.79
N GLU A 20 -9.92 -12.11 26.68
CA GLU A 20 -11.10 -12.96 26.61
C GLU A 20 -12.26 -12.27 27.32
N ARG A 21 -13.35 -12.05 26.60
CA ARG A 21 -14.62 -11.59 27.15
C ARG A 21 -15.75 -12.40 26.53
N ASP A 22 -16.59 -12.98 27.37
CA ASP A 22 -17.79 -13.76 26.97
C ASP A 22 -17.48 -14.89 25.96
N GLY A 23 -16.34 -15.59 26.16
CA GLY A 23 -15.87 -16.63 25.26
C GLY A 23 -15.40 -16.13 23.90
N LYS A 24 -15.19 -14.84 23.76
CA LYS A 24 -14.66 -14.22 22.52
C LYS A 24 -13.31 -13.58 22.78
N PHE A 25 -12.38 -13.86 21.91
CA PHE A 25 -11.06 -13.25 21.94
C PHE A 25 -11.08 -11.89 21.25
N LYS A 26 -10.54 -10.89 21.90
CA LYS A 26 -10.22 -9.59 21.30
C LYS A 26 -8.74 -9.35 21.43
N MET A 27 -8.14 -8.93 20.34
CA MET A 27 -6.77 -8.47 20.35
C MET A 27 -6.75 -6.97 20.70
N TRP A 28 -5.98 -6.62 21.70
CA TRP A 28 -5.80 -5.25 22.14
C TRP A 28 -4.35 -4.81 21.92
N PHE A 29 -4.18 -3.63 21.38
CA PHE A 29 -2.87 -3.02 21.22
C PHE A 29 -2.73 -1.86 22.18
N GLU A 30 -1.89 -2.05 23.19
CA GLU A 30 -1.53 -0.97 24.06
C GLU A 30 -0.61 0.00 23.34
N GLY A 31 -0.95 1.29 23.38
CA GLY A 31 -0.13 2.35 22.79
C GLY A 31 -0.15 2.43 21.26
N SER A 32 -1.13 1.82 20.61
CA SER A 32 -1.27 1.90 19.14
C SER A 32 -1.46 3.33 18.60
N VAL A 33 -1.69 4.29 19.44
CA VAL A 33 -1.99 5.68 19.08
C VAL A 33 -0.80 6.61 19.32
N GLY A 34 0.41 6.14 19.13
CA GLY A 34 1.59 6.95 18.86
C GLY A 34 1.89 8.14 19.78
N THR A 35 1.41 8.12 21.01
CA THR A 35 1.61 9.27 21.90
C THR A 35 2.89 9.19 22.74
N GLU A 36 3.48 8.03 22.85
CA GLU A 36 4.68 7.86 23.65
C GLU A 36 5.74 7.04 22.90
N GLY A 37 6.50 7.74 22.10
CA GLY A 37 7.72 7.18 21.54
C GLY A 37 7.52 6.08 20.50
N GLN A 38 8.62 5.67 19.99
CA GLN A 38 8.74 4.82 18.81
C GLN A 38 8.18 3.41 18.98
N GLY A 39 8.32 2.84 20.17
CA GLY A 39 7.99 1.45 20.43
C GLY A 39 6.50 1.11 20.26
N ALA A 40 5.62 2.03 20.60
CA ALA A 40 4.19 1.82 20.45
C ALA A 40 3.75 1.82 18.98
N ARG A 41 4.34 2.68 18.17
CA ARG A 41 4.08 2.77 16.74
C ARG A 41 4.57 1.55 16.00
N ASP A 42 5.75 1.07 16.32
CA ASP A 42 6.37 -0.07 15.64
C ASP A 42 5.61 -1.37 15.90
N LYS A 43 4.98 -1.49 17.05
CA LYS A 43 4.19 -2.66 17.44
C LYS A 43 2.83 -2.74 16.76
N ALA A 44 2.26 -1.63 16.33
CA ALA A 44 0.97 -1.60 15.65
C ALA A 44 1.01 -2.23 14.24
N TRP A 45 2.17 -2.41 13.67
CA TRP A 45 2.36 -2.85 12.28
C TRP A 45 2.30 -4.35 12.06
N ALA A 46 2.44 -5.12 13.09
CA ALA A 46 2.55 -6.56 12.97
C ALA A 46 1.22 -7.29 12.77
N THR A 47 0.13 -6.58 12.59
CA THR A 47 -1.21 -7.18 12.41
C THR A 47 -1.63 -7.25 10.96
N GLY A 48 -0.91 -7.98 10.18
CA GLY A 48 -1.41 -8.42 8.88
C GLY A 48 -2.33 -9.63 9.08
N HIS A 49 -3.62 -9.47 8.82
CA HIS A 49 -4.56 -10.59 8.77
C HIS A 49 -4.69 -11.05 7.32
N SER A 50 -3.80 -11.91 6.88
CA SER A 50 -3.91 -12.61 5.60
C SER A 50 -3.95 -14.10 5.87
N PRO A 51 -5.11 -14.67 6.14
CA PRO A 51 -5.22 -16.11 6.25
C PRO A 51 -5.07 -16.73 4.86
N GLN A 52 -3.85 -17.08 4.54
CA GLN A 52 -3.52 -17.93 3.42
C GLN A 52 -3.01 -19.24 4.00
N LYS A 53 -3.62 -20.33 3.63
CA LYS A 53 -3.21 -21.67 4.02
C LYS A 53 -3.12 -22.52 2.76
N LEU A 54 -2.00 -23.21 2.60
CA LEU A 54 -1.91 -24.30 1.64
C LEU A 54 -2.48 -25.57 2.28
N VAL A 55 -3.53 -26.12 1.70
CA VAL A 55 -4.09 -27.42 2.03
C VAL A 55 -4.09 -28.24 0.76
N ASP A 56 -3.38 -29.37 0.77
CA ASP A 56 -3.24 -30.24 -0.40
C ASP A 56 -2.78 -29.46 -1.65
N ASP A 57 -1.76 -28.63 -1.50
CA ASP A 57 -1.21 -27.75 -2.54
C ASP A 57 -2.20 -26.73 -3.15
N LYS A 58 -3.35 -26.53 -2.53
CA LYS A 58 -4.30 -25.50 -2.93
C LYS A 58 -4.25 -24.33 -1.95
N GLU A 59 -4.14 -23.13 -2.50
CA GLU A 59 -4.25 -21.91 -1.73
C GLU A 59 -5.70 -21.69 -1.27
N ILE A 60 -5.91 -21.70 0.05
CA ILE A 60 -7.18 -21.33 0.65
C ILE A 60 -7.10 -19.88 1.10
N THR A 61 -7.88 -19.04 0.46
CA THR A 61 -8.00 -17.63 0.82
C THR A 61 -9.19 -17.41 1.77
N PHE A 62 -9.13 -16.32 2.55
CA PHE A 62 -10.29 -15.93 3.39
C PHE A 62 -11.57 -15.76 2.56
N GLY A 63 -11.47 -15.08 1.41
CA GLY A 63 -12.60 -14.90 0.49
C GLY A 63 -13.16 -16.22 -0.03
N GLY A 64 -12.26 -17.17 -0.38
CA GLY A 64 -12.66 -18.52 -0.81
C GLY A 64 -13.39 -19.28 0.29
N THR A 65 -12.85 -19.24 1.50
CA THR A 65 -13.49 -19.90 2.66
C THR A 65 -14.88 -19.32 2.96
N MET A 66 -15.00 -18.00 2.95
CA MET A 66 -16.30 -17.34 3.20
C MET A 66 -17.32 -17.63 2.09
N ARG A 67 -16.85 -17.67 0.85
CA ARG A 67 -17.69 -18.09 -0.31
C ARG A 67 -18.23 -19.48 -0.12
N ASP A 68 -17.38 -20.44 0.19
CA ASP A 68 -17.77 -21.84 0.31
C ASP A 68 -18.74 -22.03 1.49
N TYR A 69 -18.47 -21.38 2.63
CA TYR A 69 -19.38 -21.35 3.77
C TYR A 69 -20.75 -20.74 3.41
N ALA A 70 -20.77 -19.64 2.65
CA ALA A 70 -22.03 -19.04 2.22
C ALA A 70 -22.86 -19.99 1.31
N ILE A 71 -22.20 -20.68 0.37
CA ILE A 71 -22.85 -21.66 -0.50
C ILE A 71 -23.41 -22.84 0.31
N GLU A 72 -22.63 -23.38 1.23
CA GLU A 72 -23.07 -24.46 2.14
C GLU A 72 -24.30 -24.07 2.98
N ASN A 73 -24.45 -22.78 3.27
CA ASN A 73 -25.61 -22.24 3.98
C ASN A 73 -26.71 -21.69 3.05
N GLY A 74 -26.72 -22.08 1.79
CA GLY A 74 -27.81 -21.84 0.86
C GLY A 74 -27.75 -20.52 0.09
N ALA A 75 -26.60 -19.82 0.09
CA ALA A 75 -26.43 -18.65 -0.75
C ALA A 75 -26.17 -19.06 -2.23
N GLU A 76 -26.80 -18.35 -3.15
CA GLU A 76 -26.49 -18.41 -4.58
C GLU A 76 -25.45 -17.34 -4.92
N ILE A 77 -24.39 -17.73 -5.62
CA ILE A 77 -23.36 -16.79 -6.09
C ILE A 77 -23.39 -16.80 -7.62
N ARG A 78 -23.53 -15.61 -8.20
CA ARG A 78 -23.44 -15.37 -9.63
C ARG A 78 -22.20 -14.55 -9.95
N TYR A 79 -21.31 -15.14 -10.73
CA TYR A 79 -20.14 -14.45 -11.26
C TYR A 79 -20.50 -13.69 -12.54
N ASP A 80 -19.59 -12.86 -13.01
CA ASP A 80 -19.73 -12.07 -14.25
C ASP A 80 -21.06 -11.30 -14.33
N THR A 81 -21.55 -10.86 -13.18
CA THR A 81 -22.85 -10.21 -13.04
C THR A 81 -22.67 -8.82 -12.45
N MET A 82 -22.74 -7.80 -13.30
CA MET A 82 -22.49 -6.41 -12.95
C MET A 82 -23.76 -5.72 -12.46
N LEU A 83 -23.70 -5.03 -11.31
CA LEU A 83 -24.79 -4.17 -10.86
C LEU A 83 -24.97 -2.96 -11.81
N VAL A 84 -26.17 -2.74 -12.29
CA VAL A 84 -26.53 -1.60 -13.14
C VAL A 84 -27.26 -0.53 -12.34
N LYS A 85 -28.27 -0.91 -11.58
CA LYS A 85 -29.02 0.00 -10.70
C LYS A 85 -29.76 -0.75 -9.60
N CYS A 86 -30.12 -0.02 -8.54
CA CYS A 86 -31.11 -0.47 -7.57
C CYS A 86 -32.53 -0.04 -8.04
N GLU A 87 -33.54 -0.81 -7.65
CA GLU A 87 -34.96 -0.49 -7.90
C GLU A 87 -35.63 -0.13 -6.58
N GLN A 88 -36.46 0.91 -6.63
CA GLN A 88 -37.23 1.40 -5.49
C GLN A 88 -38.73 1.29 -5.74
N ASP A 89 -39.49 1.08 -4.68
CA ASP A 89 -40.95 1.23 -4.70
C ASP A 89 -41.36 2.72 -4.49
N GLU A 90 -42.66 2.98 -4.49
CA GLU A 90 -43.21 4.32 -4.32
C GLU A 90 -42.86 4.97 -2.97
N SER A 91 -42.51 4.17 -1.97
CA SER A 91 -42.05 4.65 -0.66
C SER A 91 -40.58 5.04 -0.63
N GLY A 92 -39.83 4.75 -1.69
CA GLY A 92 -38.37 4.93 -1.75
C GLY A 92 -37.57 3.75 -1.19
N ARG A 93 -38.22 2.67 -0.79
CA ARG A 93 -37.53 1.47 -0.32
C ARG A 93 -36.90 0.72 -1.49
N VAL A 94 -35.63 0.30 -1.32
CA VAL A 94 -34.97 -0.57 -2.31
C VAL A 94 -35.53 -1.98 -2.22
N THR A 95 -36.13 -2.45 -3.31
CA THR A 95 -36.84 -3.73 -3.44
C THR A 95 -36.12 -4.73 -4.31
N GLY A 96 -35.04 -4.33 -4.96
CA GLY A 96 -34.25 -5.21 -5.83
C GLY A 96 -33.16 -4.45 -6.58
N VAL A 97 -32.55 -5.18 -7.51
CA VAL A 97 -31.49 -4.67 -8.37
C VAL A 97 -31.70 -5.14 -9.80
N ILE A 98 -31.20 -4.35 -10.74
CA ILE A 98 -30.97 -4.76 -12.12
C ILE A 98 -29.48 -4.98 -12.28
N CYS A 99 -29.13 -6.16 -12.77
CA CYS A 99 -27.77 -6.54 -13.11
C CYS A 99 -27.66 -6.81 -14.61
N ARG A 100 -26.45 -6.73 -15.15
CA ARG A 100 -26.10 -7.12 -16.49
C ARG A 100 -25.24 -8.36 -16.43
N ASP A 101 -25.63 -9.42 -17.12
CA ASP A 101 -24.81 -10.61 -17.31
C ASP A 101 -23.65 -10.27 -18.26
N GLY A 102 -22.43 -10.63 -17.88
CA GLY A 102 -21.24 -10.35 -18.66
C GLY A 102 -21.05 -11.28 -19.86
N ASN A 103 -21.68 -12.46 -19.83
CA ASN A 103 -21.51 -13.50 -20.87
C ASN A 103 -22.37 -13.24 -22.09
N ASP A 104 -23.67 -13.01 -21.90
CA ASP A 104 -24.64 -12.84 -22.99
C ASP A 104 -25.27 -11.44 -23.03
N LEU A 105 -24.83 -10.56 -22.16
CA LEU A 105 -25.18 -9.14 -22.11
C LEU A 105 -26.65 -8.83 -21.85
N HIS A 106 -27.46 -9.80 -21.46
CA HIS A 106 -28.82 -9.52 -21.04
C HIS A 106 -28.93 -8.94 -19.63
N TYR A 107 -30.09 -8.35 -19.32
CA TYR A 107 -30.34 -7.81 -18.00
C TYR A 107 -31.12 -8.81 -17.14
N ILE A 108 -30.72 -8.87 -15.88
CA ILE A 108 -31.32 -9.73 -14.87
C ILE A 108 -31.92 -8.83 -13.80
N ARG A 109 -33.19 -9.08 -13.45
CA ARG A 109 -33.81 -8.48 -12.27
C ARG A 109 -33.73 -9.44 -11.11
N VAL A 110 -33.21 -8.98 -9.98
CA VAL A 110 -33.18 -9.70 -8.73
C VAL A 110 -34.02 -8.97 -7.68
N ASN A 111 -35.11 -9.59 -7.25
CA ASN A 111 -35.98 -9.03 -6.24
C ASN A 111 -35.44 -9.34 -4.85
N ALA A 112 -35.46 -8.36 -3.96
CA ALA A 112 -34.97 -8.45 -2.59
C ALA A 112 -36.09 -8.15 -1.58
N SER A 113 -36.55 -9.18 -0.86
CA SER A 113 -37.63 -9.03 0.11
C SER A 113 -37.22 -8.29 1.40
N LYS A 114 -35.93 -8.40 1.79
CA LYS A 114 -35.41 -7.78 3.01
C LYS A 114 -34.63 -6.51 2.74
N GLY A 115 -33.85 -6.46 1.68
CA GLY A 115 -33.00 -5.35 1.30
C GLY A 115 -31.80 -5.78 0.46
N VAL A 116 -30.97 -4.83 0.07
CA VAL A 116 -29.76 -5.03 -0.73
C VAL A 116 -28.57 -4.55 0.08
N ILE A 117 -27.53 -5.39 0.16
CA ILE A 117 -26.24 -5.02 0.75
C ILE A 117 -25.26 -4.73 -0.38
N LEU A 118 -24.70 -3.53 -0.39
CA LEU A 118 -23.69 -3.13 -1.36
C LEU A 118 -22.30 -3.38 -0.78
N ALA A 119 -21.57 -4.32 -1.36
CA ALA A 119 -20.19 -4.65 -1.03
C ALA A 119 -19.31 -4.59 -2.30
N THR A 120 -19.59 -3.62 -3.17
CA THR A 120 -19.03 -3.50 -4.52
C THR A 120 -17.68 -2.78 -4.58
N GLY A 121 -17.07 -2.48 -3.44
CA GLY A 121 -15.81 -1.75 -3.37
C GLY A 121 -15.93 -0.27 -3.72
N GLY A 122 -14.78 0.34 -4.00
CA GLY A 122 -14.67 1.76 -4.30
C GLY A 122 -14.77 2.08 -5.79
N TYR A 123 -14.10 3.15 -6.21
CA TYR A 123 -14.15 3.67 -7.59
C TYR A 123 -12.76 3.97 -8.18
N VAL A 124 -11.72 3.35 -7.66
CA VAL A 124 -10.33 3.64 -8.06
C VAL A 124 -10.05 3.37 -9.54
N ALA A 125 -10.80 2.45 -10.17
CA ALA A 125 -10.70 2.16 -11.60
C ALA A 125 -11.60 3.06 -12.48
N ASN A 126 -12.33 4.01 -11.89
CA ASN A 126 -13.17 4.97 -12.60
C ASN A 126 -12.50 6.34 -12.59
N THR A 127 -11.77 6.66 -13.64
CA THR A 127 -10.99 7.90 -13.76
C THR A 127 -11.86 9.15 -13.55
N GLU A 128 -13.06 9.19 -14.12
CA GLU A 128 -13.98 10.33 -13.97
C GLU A 128 -14.39 10.55 -12.51
N MET A 129 -14.68 9.46 -11.78
CA MET A 129 -15.04 9.56 -10.35
C MET A 129 -13.82 9.95 -9.51
N VAL A 130 -12.63 9.43 -9.84
CA VAL A 130 -11.39 9.83 -9.17
C VAL A 130 -11.13 11.31 -9.40
N GLU A 131 -11.19 11.79 -10.62
CA GLU A 131 -10.98 13.19 -10.96
C GLU A 131 -11.99 14.12 -10.29
N ALA A 132 -13.25 13.74 -10.28
CA ALA A 132 -14.32 14.57 -9.69
C ALA A 132 -14.27 14.64 -8.17
N ARG A 133 -13.74 13.60 -7.50
CA ARG A 133 -13.86 13.46 -6.04
C ARG A 133 -12.54 13.47 -5.29
N GLN A 134 -11.45 13.24 -5.99
CA GLN A 134 -10.10 13.18 -5.44
C GLN A 134 -9.28 14.35 -5.98
N ALA A 135 -9.61 15.57 -5.55
CA ALA A 135 -8.98 16.79 -6.06
C ALA A 135 -7.44 16.80 -5.98
N TRP A 136 -6.88 16.06 -5.03
CA TRP A 136 -5.46 15.83 -4.90
C TRP A 136 -4.92 14.92 -6.01
N ASN A 137 -5.68 13.91 -6.40
CA ASN A 137 -5.26 12.92 -7.39
C ASN A 137 -5.31 13.42 -8.83
N ASN A 138 -6.03 14.51 -9.08
CA ASN A 138 -5.99 15.19 -10.39
C ASN A 138 -4.57 15.65 -10.79
N ARG A 139 -3.68 15.72 -9.81
CA ARG A 139 -2.26 16.08 -9.99
C ARG A 139 -1.33 14.91 -9.71
N LEU A 140 -1.73 13.98 -8.85
CA LEU A 140 -1.09 12.69 -8.64
C LEU A 140 -1.73 11.71 -9.60
N LYS A 141 -1.26 11.63 -10.81
CA LYS A 141 -1.71 10.58 -11.72
C LYS A 141 -1.32 9.23 -11.13
N ILE A 142 -2.32 8.43 -10.79
CA ILE A 142 -2.13 7.11 -10.22
C ILE A 142 -1.62 6.21 -11.34
N ASN A 143 -0.39 5.76 -11.24
CA ASN A 143 0.22 4.92 -12.27
C ASN A 143 -0.39 3.53 -12.33
N ILE A 144 -0.75 2.98 -11.18
CA ILE A 144 -1.21 1.60 -11.05
C ILE A 144 -2.41 1.59 -10.12
N PRO A 145 -3.63 1.68 -10.64
CA PRO A 145 -4.81 1.54 -9.81
C PRO A 145 -4.90 0.11 -9.28
N VAL A 146 -4.93 -0.03 -7.97
CA VAL A 146 -5.18 -1.30 -7.30
C VAL A 146 -6.68 -1.50 -7.22
N GLY A 147 -7.17 -2.66 -7.67
CA GLY A 147 -8.60 -2.95 -7.70
C GLY A 147 -9.27 -2.54 -9.02
N GLY A 148 -8.77 -3.06 -10.14
CA GLY A 148 -9.28 -2.75 -11.49
C GLY A 148 -10.77 -3.01 -11.73
N SER A 149 -11.44 -3.76 -10.85
CA SER A 149 -12.89 -3.96 -10.85
C SER A 149 -13.67 -2.92 -10.03
N CYS A 150 -12.98 -2.03 -9.31
CA CYS A 150 -13.63 -0.99 -8.47
C CYS A 150 -14.05 0.20 -9.32
N THR A 151 -15.14 0.08 -10.06
CA THR A 151 -15.64 1.07 -11.04
C THR A 151 -16.67 2.03 -10.47
N GLY A 152 -17.01 1.88 -9.18
CA GLY A 152 -17.96 2.75 -8.49
C GLY A 152 -19.44 2.49 -8.81
N ASP A 153 -19.77 1.36 -9.42
CA ASP A 153 -21.14 1.09 -9.89
C ASP A 153 -22.14 1.00 -8.72
N GLY A 154 -21.75 0.35 -7.61
CA GLY A 154 -22.61 0.33 -6.42
C GLY A 154 -22.78 1.70 -5.79
N ILE A 155 -21.76 2.52 -5.78
CA ILE A 155 -21.84 3.91 -5.28
C ILE A 155 -22.81 4.71 -6.14
N LYS A 156 -22.68 4.64 -7.47
CA LYS A 156 -23.60 5.31 -8.41
C LYS A 156 -25.04 4.83 -8.21
N ALA A 157 -25.23 3.50 -8.12
CA ALA A 157 -26.56 2.91 -7.92
C ALA A 157 -27.21 3.38 -6.60
N ALA A 158 -26.42 3.48 -5.51
CA ALA A 158 -26.91 4.01 -4.23
C ALA A 158 -27.26 5.50 -4.32
N MET A 159 -26.43 6.30 -4.99
CA MET A 159 -26.67 7.74 -5.16
C MET A 159 -27.95 8.00 -5.98
N TRP A 160 -28.23 7.21 -7.00
CA TRP A 160 -29.47 7.30 -7.76
C TRP A 160 -30.71 6.98 -6.94
N CYS A 161 -30.53 6.24 -5.84
CA CYS A 161 -31.57 5.98 -4.84
C CYS A 161 -31.60 6.99 -3.69
N GLY A 162 -30.87 8.10 -3.80
CA GLY A 162 -30.87 9.18 -2.82
C GLY A 162 -29.82 9.06 -1.71
N ALA A 163 -28.90 8.10 -1.80
CA ALA A 163 -27.78 8.04 -0.88
C ALA A 163 -26.79 9.20 -1.11
N THR A 164 -26.15 9.63 -0.05
CA THR A 164 -25.06 10.61 -0.11
C THR A 164 -23.71 9.90 -0.07
N ILE A 165 -22.73 10.49 -0.71
CA ILE A 165 -21.35 10.08 -0.61
C ILE A 165 -20.61 11.03 0.34
N ASP A 166 -19.58 10.52 1.02
CA ASP A 166 -18.70 11.35 1.84
C ASP A 166 -18.19 12.55 1.01
N PRO A 167 -18.38 13.78 1.50
CA PRO A 167 -17.93 14.98 0.80
C PRO A 167 -16.41 15.09 0.72
N LEU A 168 -15.69 14.46 1.63
CA LEU A 168 -14.24 14.43 1.66
C LEU A 168 -13.74 13.20 0.88
N GLY A 169 -13.41 13.39 -0.37
CA GLY A 169 -12.70 12.37 -1.15
C GLY A 169 -11.30 12.17 -0.58
N CYS A 170 -11.02 10.98 -0.08
CA CYS A 170 -9.72 10.58 0.43
C CYS A 170 -9.33 9.23 -0.15
N ALA A 171 -8.17 9.16 -0.79
CA ALA A 171 -7.59 7.91 -1.24
C ALA A 171 -6.35 7.60 -0.41
N VAL A 172 -6.19 6.36 0.00
CA VAL A 172 -4.92 5.87 0.53
C VAL A 172 -3.99 5.63 -0.66
N THR A 173 -2.86 6.28 -0.64
CA THR A 173 -1.84 6.19 -1.68
C THR A 173 -0.62 5.45 -1.17
N PHE A 174 0.05 4.74 -2.08
CA PHE A 174 1.21 3.91 -1.74
C PHE A 174 2.37 4.23 -2.68
N ASN A 175 3.57 4.35 -2.15
CA ASN A 175 4.81 4.56 -2.91
C ASN A 175 5.38 3.22 -3.42
N ARG A 176 4.59 2.49 -4.20
CA ARG A 176 4.91 1.15 -4.69
C ARG A 176 5.15 1.07 -6.19
N ALA A 177 5.42 2.19 -6.82
CA ALA A 177 5.72 2.23 -8.24
C ALA A 177 6.95 3.09 -8.48
N CYS A 178 7.77 2.70 -9.44
CA CYS A 178 8.89 3.50 -9.94
C CYS A 178 8.68 3.86 -11.41
N CYS A 179 9.22 4.97 -11.84
CA CYS A 179 9.28 5.42 -13.23
C CYS A 179 10.74 5.65 -13.66
N LYS A 180 10.98 5.79 -14.95
CA LYS A 180 12.31 6.09 -15.48
C LYS A 180 12.68 7.55 -15.21
N PRO A 181 13.99 7.90 -15.20
CA PRO A 181 14.44 9.27 -14.95
C PRO A 181 13.94 10.32 -15.95
N ASP A 182 13.56 9.90 -17.16
CA ASP A 182 13.01 10.74 -18.23
C ASP A 182 11.48 10.69 -18.32
N GLU A 183 10.83 9.89 -17.48
CA GLU A 183 9.38 9.79 -17.39
C GLU A 183 8.82 10.71 -16.30
N VAL A 184 7.65 11.27 -16.54
CA VAL A 184 6.92 12.02 -15.52
C VAL A 184 6.19 11.03 -14.62
N ALA A 185 6.57 10.99 -13.35
CA ALA A 185 5.87 10.18 -12.37
C ALA A 185 4.38 10.50 -12.36
N GLY A 186 3.55 9.47 -12.32
CA GLY A 186 2.11 9.62 -12.32
C GLY A 186 1.48 9.94 -13.66
N SER A 187 2.21 9.91 -14.77
CA SER A 187 1.60 9.94 -16.09
C SER A 187 0.97 8.59 -16.43
N ASP A 188 -0.03 8.60 -17.33
CA ASP A 188 -0.82 7.42 -17.63
C ASP A 188 0.07 6.23 -18.06
N LEU A 189 -0.11 5.10 -17.40
CA LEU A 189 0.52 3.82 -17.71
C LEU A 189 2.05 3.77 -17.59
N VAL A 190 2.71 4.77 -17.06
CA VAL A 190 4.14 4.70 -16.73
C VAL A 190 4.35 4.19 -15.31
N GLY A 191 5.41 3.44 -15.15
CA GLY A 191 5.83 2.89 -13.86
C GLY A 191 5.74 1.38 -13.79
N LYS A 192 6.46 0.84 -12.84
CA LYS A 192 6.49 -0.58 -12.50
C LYS A 192 6.30 -0.75 -11.01
N TRP A 193 5.68 -1.86 -10.61
CA TRP A 193 5.60 -2.25 -9.21
C TRP A 193 6.98 -2.42 -8.61
N PHE A 194 7.24 -1.67 -7.53
CA PHE A 194 8.51 -1.68 -6.83
C PHE A 194 8.30 -1.45 -5.32
N TRP A 195 7.97 -2.49 -4.62
CA TRP A 195 7.64 -2.44 -3.19
C TRP A 195 8.83 -2.02 -2.32
N PHE A 196 10.05 -2.23 -2.79
CA PHE A 196 11.26 -1.85 -2.08
C PHE A 196 11.35 -0.34 -1.82
N GLY A 197 10.77 0.46 -2.70
CA GLY A 197 10.67 1.92 -2.53
C GLY A 197 9.90 2.38 -1.29
N GLU A 198 9.21 1.48 -0.58
CA GLU A 198 8.60 1.78 0.73
C GLU A 198 9.62 1.76 1.88
N GLN A 199 10.80 1.19 1.68
CA GLN A 199 11.83 1.19 2.70
C GLN A 199 12.29 2.62 3.00
N PRO A 200 12.59 2.94 4.26
CA PRO A 200 12.94 4.29 4.68
C PRO A 200 14.40 4.63 4.37
N PHE A 201 14.85 4.38 3.13
CA PHE A 201 16.14 4.85 2.65
C PHE A 201 16.16 6.35 2.41
N LEU A 202 17.27 6.89 1.96
CA LEU A 202 17.38 8.30 1.64
C LEU A 202 16.45 8.66 0.47
N LYS A 203 15.56 9.62 0.68
CA LYS A 203 14.68 10.14 -0.37
C LYS A 203 14.97 11.60 -0.66
N VAL A 204 15.18 11.90 -1.93
CA VAL A 204 15.45 13.25 -2.40
C VAL A 204 14.44 13.68 -3.45
N ASN A 205 14.11 14.96 -3.48
CA ASN A 205 13.32 15.54 -4.56
C ASN A 205 14.20 15.78 -5.82
N LEU A 206 13.61 16.24 -6.92
CA LEU A 206 14.34 16.51 -8.17
C LEU A 206 15.32 17.69 -8.07
N GLN A 207 15.42 18.35 -6.92
CA GLN A 207 16.45 19.33 -6.62
C GLN A 207 17.64 18.73 -5.85
N GLY A 208 17.66 17.40 -5.65
CA GLY A 208 18.67 16.69 -4.89
C GLY A 208 18.61 16.92 -3.40
N LYS A 209 17.45 17.31 -2.85
CA LYS A 209 17.29 17.65 -1.43
C LYS A 209 16.29 16.72 -0.73
N ARG A 210 16.59 16.33 0.50
CA ARG A 210 15.60 15.70 1.39
C ARG A 210 14.41 16.65 1.59
N PHE A 211 13.24 16.09 1.82
CA PHE A 211 11.99 16.85 1.94
C PHE A 211 11.08 16.38 3.08
N CYS A 212 11.40 15.28 3.76
CA CYS A 212 10.61 14.74 4.86
C CYS A 212 11.41 13.71 5.67
N ASN A 213 10.80 13.23 6.75
CA ASN A 213 11.25 12.03 7.45
C ASN A 213 10.83 10.78 6.65
N GLU A 214 11.80 10.04 6.14
CA GLU A 214 11.57 8.85 5.30
C GLU A 214 10.94 7.66 6.07
N SER A 215 10.95 7.71 7.40
CA SER A 215 10.29 6.73 8.27
C SER A 215 8.80 6.98 8.44
N GLY A 216 8.28 8.07 7.90
CA GLY A 216 6.86 8.38 7.95
C GLY A 216 6.01 7.30 7.29
N PRO A 217 4.72 7.16 7.67
CA PRO A 217 3.79 6.30 6.94
C PRO A 217 3.77 6.64 5.45
N TYR A 218 3.57 5.63 4.60
CA TYR A 218 3.60 5.82 3.15
C TYR A 218 2.64 6.90 2.65
N ASP A 219 1.48 7.03 3.28
CA ASP A 219 0.52 8.09 2.95
C ASP A 219 1.08 9.50 3.24
N TYR A 220 1.72 9.69 4.39
CA TYR A 220 2.44 10.92 4.71
C TYR A 220 3.60 11.19 3.74
N MET A 221 4.35 10.14 3.39
CA MET A 221 5.45 10.23 2.43
C MET A 221 4.97 10.74 1.07
N LEU A 222 3.87 10.18 0.57
CA LEU A 222 3.31 10.59 -0.72
C LEU A 222 2.71 11.99 -0.71
N HIS A 223 2.06 12.40 0.39
CA HIS A 223 1.61 13.77 0.54
C HIS A 223 2.78 14.76 0.58
N SER A 224 3.89 14.37 1.22
CA SER A 224 5.13 15.17 1.21
C SER A 224 5.74 15.25 -0.18
N ALA A 225 5.76 14.13 -0.91
CA ALA A 225 6.24 14.07 -2.30
C ALA A 225 5.37 14.91 -3.24
N PHE A 226 4.05 14.94 -3.01
CA PHE A 226 3.13 15.77 -3.77
C PHE A 226 3.49 17.26 -3.75
N MET A 227 4.07 17.73 -2.67
CA MET A 227 4.49 19.13 -2.53
C MET A 227 5.84 19.42 -3.21
N GLN A 228 6.50 18.40 -3.76
CA GLN A 228 7.79 18.55 -4.42
C GLN A 228 7.64 18.87 -5.92
N PRO A 229 8.66 19.38 -6.59
CA PRO A 229 8.65 19.61 -8.02
C PRO A 229 8.26 18.34 -8.78
N TYR A 230 7.32 18.49 -9.71
CA TYR A 230 6.75 17.41 -10.52
C TYR A 230 6.14 16.25 -9.71
N HIS A 231 5.89 16.45 -8.41
CA HIS A 231 5.32 15.43 -7.50
C HIS A 231 6.13 14.14 -7.47
N THR A 232 7.44 14.25 -7.62
CA THR A 232 8.35 13.13 -7.78
C THR A 232 9.47 13.20 -6.75
N TYR A 233 9.90 12.03 -6.29
CA TYR A 233 11.12 11.86 -5.52
C TYR A 233 11.91 10.66 -6.04
N VAL A 234 13.16 10.60 -5.62
CA VAL A 234 14.09 9.50 -5.90
C VAL A 234 14.43 8.83 -4.58
N ASP A 235 14.36 7.50 -4.56
CA ASP A 235 14.78 6.67 -3.44
C ASP A 235 16.21 6.18 -3.69
N ILE A 236 17.11 6.36 -2.73
CA ILE A 236 18.54 6.05 -2.88
C ILE A 236 18.97 5.08 -1.79
N TRP A 237 19.57 3.97 -2.20
CA TRP A 237 20.16 2.96 -1.31
C TRP A 237 21.50 2.46 -1.83
N ASP A 238 22.20 1.67 -1.07
CA ASP A 238 23.51 1.11 -1.42
C ASP A 238 23.54 -0.43 -1.33
N SER A 239 24.71 -1.02 -1.53
CA SER A 239 24.89 -2.48 -1.53
C SER A 239 24.62 -3.14 -0.19
N ASP A 240 24.61 -2.39 0.90
CA ASP A 240 24.33 -2.89 2.25
C ASP A 240 22.84 -3.09 2.55
N TYR A 241 21.96 -2.84 1.57
CA TYR A 241 20.51 -2.91 1.74
C TYR A 241 20.04 -4.21 2.40
N VAL A 242 20.73 -5.34 2.16
CA VAL A 242 20.38 -6.65 2.75
C VAL A 242 20.45 -6.62 4.27
N GLU A 243 21.50 -6.02 4.83
CA GLU A 243 21.64 -5.87 6.28
C GLU A 243 20.79 -4.72 6.82
N GLN A 244 20.70 -3.63 6.07
CA GLN A 244 19.91 -2.47 6.47
C GLN A 244 18.41 -2.79 6.59
N VAL A 245 17.83 -3.53 5.66
CA VAL A 245 16.40 -3.89 5.72
C VAL A 245 16.04 -4.78 6.89
N LYS A 246 16.98 -5.52 7.49
CA LYS A 246 16.74 -6.23 8.75
C LYS A 246 16.35 -5.26 9.86
N GLN A 247 17.09 -4.17 9.96
CA GLN A 247 16.84 -3.09 10.90
C GLN A 247 15.58 -2.28 10.56
N LEU A 248 15.23 -2.18 9.27
CA LEU A 248 14.09 -1.42 8.77
C LEU A 248 12.79 -2.21 8.68
N ASN A 249 12.86 -3.52 8.87
CA ASN A 249 11.78 -4.46 8.54
C ASN A 249 10.52 -4.31 9.41
N GLU A 250 10.60 -3.62 10.53
CA GLU A 250 9.45 -3.35 11.40
C GLU A 250 8.52 -2.27 10.84
N VAL A 251 8.89 -1.66 9.74
CA VAL A 251 8.19 -0.49 9.19
C VAL A 251 7.33 -0.84 8.00
N GLY A 252 6.05 -0.50 8.10
CA GLY A 252 5.12 -0.55 6.99
C GLY A 252 4.80 -1.93 6.45
N CYS A 253 4.26 -1.97 5.24
CA CYS A 253 3.79 -3.20 4.61
C CYS A 253 4.90 -3.96 3.86
N CYS A 254 6.04 -3.35 3.61
CA CYS A 254 7.16 -3.96 2.87
C CYS A 254 8.13 -4.66 3.81
N ARG A 255 7.73 -5.80 4.33
CA ARG A 255 8.56 -6.66 5.18
C ARG A 255 9.38 -7.61 4.32
N LEU A 256 10.69 -7.48 4.38
CA LEU A 256 11.64 -8.31 3.61
C LEU A 256 12.21 -9.47 4.41
N TYR A 257 12.15 -9.38 5.74
CA TYR A 257 12.54 -10.44 6.66
C TYR A 257 11.41 -10.78 7.62
N PRO A 258 11.36 -12.00 8.17
CA PRO A 258 10.46 -12.33 9.26
C PRO A 258 10.75 -11.44 10.48
N PHE A 259 9.72 -11.14 11.26
CA PHE A 259 9.91 -10.53 12.58
C PHE A 259 10.55 -11.51 13.55
N ASP A 260 11.16 -10.99 14.61
CA ASP A 260 11.76 -11.82 15.67
C ASP A 260 10.76 -12.77 16.34
N ASN A 261 9.48 -12.42 16.32
CA ASN A 261 8.40 -13.27 16.79
C ASN A 261 7.93 -14.35 15.79
N GLY A 262 8.61 -14.49 14.66
CA GLY A 262 8.30 -15.49 13.65
C GLY A 262 7.22 -15.11 12.64
N ALA A 263 6.70 -13.89 12.68
CA ALA A 263 5.77 -13.42 11.65
C ALA A 263 6.47 -13.40 10.27
N PRO A 264 5.83 -13.90 9.20
CA PRO A 264 6.47 -14.04 7.90
C PRO A 264 6.75 -12.68 7.25
N SER A 265 7.78 -12.63 6.41
CA SER A 265 8.02 -11.49 5.52
C SER A 265 6.96 -11.41 4.43
N ASN A 266 6.72 -10.20 3.91
CA ASN A 266 5.85 -10.01 2.74
C ASN A 266 6.58 -10.37 1.43
N MET A 267 7.90 -10.24 1.43
CA MET A 267 8.75 -10.44 0.28
C MET A 267 10.01 -11.19 0.69
N ASP A 268 10.54 -11.99 -0.22
CA ASP A 268 11.81 -12.66 -0.04
C ASP A 268 12.94 -11.72 -0.45
N ILE A 269 13.79 -11.35 0.50
CA ILE A 269 14.95 -10.51 0.25
C ILE A 269 15.93 -11.14 -0.75
N SER A 270 16.01 -12.48 -0.78
CA SER A 270 16.91 -13.18 -1.72
C SER A 270 16.50 -12.99 -3.18
N ALA A 271 15.24 -12.66 -3.44
CA ALA A 271 14.73 -12.36 -4.77
C ALA A 271 14.96 -10.90 -5.19
N MET A 272 15.35 -10.02 -4.26
CA MET A 272 15.45 -8.58 -4.53
C MET A 272 16.53 -8.24 -5.55
N GLN A 273 17.70 -8.88 -5.49
CA GLN A 273 18.77 -8.59 -6.44
C GLN A 273 18.33 -8.88 -7.88
N SER A 274 17.70 -10.03 -8.11
CA SER A 274 17.18 -10.36 -9.46
C SER A 274 16.12 -9.36 -9.92
N LYS A 275 15.34 -8.81 -8.99
CA LYS A 275 14.37 -7.77 -9.30
C LYS A 275 15.05 -6.44 -9.65
N PHE A 276 16.11 -6.09 -8.95
CA PHE A 276 16.91 -4.90 -9.27
C PHE A 276 17.54 -5.02 -10.64
N ASP A 277 18.17 -6.15 -10.96
CA ASP A 277 18.81 -6.41 -12.25
C ASP A 277 17.78 -6.25 -13.41
N GLN A 278 16.58 -6.81 -13.25
CA GLN A 278 15.50 -6.67 -14.23
C GLN A 278 15.04 -5.21 -14.41
N LEU A 279 14.94 -4.46 -13.31
CA LEU A 279 14.51 -3.07 -13.35
C LEU A 279 15.63 -2.14 -13.84
N GLU A 280 16.89 -2.47 -13.57
CA GLU A 280 18.06 -1.79 -14.10
C GLU A 280 18.13 -1.99 -15.63
N GLU A 281 18.03 -3.22 -16.12
CA GLU A 281 17.98 -3.52 -17.56
C GLU A 281 16.82 -2.77 -18.27
N ALA A 282 15.68 -2.67 -17.60
CA ALA A 282 14.53 -1.94 -18.11
C ALA A 282 14.63 -0.40 -17.97
N GLY A 283 15.68 0.10 -17.27
CA GLY A 283 15.94 1.53 -17.08
C GLY A 283 15.18 2.21 -15.94
N TYR A 284 14.51 1.45 -15.07
CA TYR A 284 13.77 1.98 -13.91
C TYR A 284 14.66 2.20 -12.69
N ILE A 285 15.68 1.37 -12.51
CA ILE A 285 16.72 1.56 -11.50
C ILE A 285 18.00 2.02 -12.21
N GLN A 286 18.66 2.98 -11.63
CA GLN A 286 20.00 3.40 -12.03
C GLN A 286 21.01 2.84 -11.02
N LYS A 287 22.21 2.51 -11.48
CA LYS A 287 23.29 1.98 -10.66
C LYS A 287 24.59 2.67 -10.97
N ALA A 288 25.36 3.02 -9.95
CA ALA A 288 26.66 3.66 -10.09
C ALA A 288 27.59 3.36 -8.91
N ASP A 289 28.89 3.49 -9.14
CA ASP A 289 29.90 3.29 -8.10
C ASP A 289 30.17 4.56 -7.28
N THR A 290 29.73 5.71 -7.77
CA THR A 290 29.81 6.99 -7.03
C THR A 290 28.45 7.70 -7.00
N MET A 291 28.27 8.56 -5.98
CA MET A 291 27.03 9.35 -5.86
C MET A 291 26.91 10.40 -6.97
N GLU A 292 28.01 10.92 -7.42
CA GLU A 292 28.08 11.86 -8.56
C GLU A 292 27.56 11.22 -9.84
N GLU A 293 28.02 10.01 -10.15
CA GLU A 293 27.56 9.24 -11.30
C GLU A 293 26.09 8.88 -11.18
N LEU A 294 25.65 8.43 -9.99
CA LEU A 294 24.25 8.12 -9.75
C LEU A 294 23.35 9.34 -9.95
N ALA A 295 23.73 10.47 -9.36
CA ALA A 295 22.97 11.71 -9.50
C ALA A 295 22.87 12.15 -10.99
N ALA A 296 23.94 12.01 -11.73
CA ALA A 296 23.96 12.32 -13.18
C ALA A 296 23.02 11.38 -13.96
N LYS A 297 23.05 10.07 -13.70
CA LYS A 297 22.15 9.08 -14.33
C LYS A 297 20.68 9.32 -14.01
N LEU A 298 20.40 9.83 -12.81
CA LEU A 298 19.05 10.16 -12.34
C LEU A 298 18.56 11.56 -12.79
N ASN A 299 19.36 12.30 -13.56
CA ASN A 299 19.10 13.68 -13.96
C ASN A 299 18.91 14.63 -12.75
N LEU A 300 19.58 14.36 -11.64
CA LEU A 300 19.58 15.21 -10.45
C LEU A 300 20.73 16.23 -10.48
N PRO A 301 20.58 17.39 -9.81
CA PRO A 301 21.70 18.31 -9.60
C PRO A 301 22.81 17.64 -8.78
N VAL A 302 23.94 17.32 -9.40
CA VAL A 302 25.01 16.52 -8.83
C VAL A 302 25.51 17.10 -7.52
N GLU A 303 25.92 18.36 -7.50
CA GLU A 303 26.45 19.02 -6.31
C GLU A 303 25.46 19.01 -5.13
N ALA A 304 24.19 19.31 -5.38
CA ALA A 304 23.15 19.32 -4.34
C ALA A 304 22.84 17.92 -3.81
N THR A 305 22.85 16.92 -4.69
CA THR A 305 22.58 15.52 -4.31
C THR A 305 23.72 14.95 -3.49
N VAL A 306 24.96 15.18 -3.87
CA VAL A 306 26.16 14.78 -3.12
C VAL A 306 26.17 15.43 -1.75
N ALA A 307 25.94 16.74 -1.65
CA ALA A 307 25.88 17.45 -0.38
C ALA A 307 24.78 16.92 0.55
N THR A 308 23.63 16.53 -0.02
CA THR A 308 22.54 15.91 0.74
C THR A 308 22.93 14.51 1.25
N TRP A 309 23.54 13.70 0.40
CA TRP A 309 24.02 12.37 0.75
C TRP A 309 25.11 12.42 1.84
N GLU A 310 26.10 13.32 1.73
CA GLU A 310 27.13 13.52 2.75
C GLU A 310 26.53 13.94 4.10
N ARG A 311 25.57 14.87 4.08
CA ARG A 311 24.87 15.32 5.28
C ARG A 311 24.05 14.20 5.92
N TYR A 312 23.37 13.39 5.10
CA TYR A 312 22.60 12.24 5.58
C TYR A 312 23.51 11.19 6.25
N ASN A 313 24.65 10.86 5.64
CA ASN A 313 25.63 9.94 6.21
C ASN A 313 26.18 10.45 7.54
N LYS A 314 26.45 11.75 7.65
CA LYS A 314 26.84 12.37 8.92
C LYS A 314 25.77 12.20 10.00
N PHE A 315 24.49 12.31 9.67
CA PHE A 315 23.41 12.04 10.61
C PHE A 315 23.37 10.56 11.04
N ALA A 316 23.58 9.66 10.10
CA ALA A 316 23.64 8.22 10.42
C ALA A 316 24.83 7.91 11.35
N GLU A 317 25.99 8.48 11.10
CA GLU A 317 27.19 8.33 11.93
C GLU A 317 26.99 8.86 13.37
N GLN A 318 26.36 10.03 13.50
CA GLN A 318 26.09 10.63 14.82
C GLN A 318 24.83 10.06 15.50
N GLY A 319 24.04 9.23 14.82
CA GLY A 319 22.79 8.67 15.34
C GLY A 319 21.70 9.70 15.59
N LYS A 320 21.71 10.82 14.86
CA LYS A 320 20.73 11.90 15.05
C LYS A 320 20.49 12.64 13.73
N ASP A 321 19.24 12.61 13.27
CA ASP A 321 18.79 13.44 12.15
C ASP A 321 18.35 14.82 12.66
N GLU A 322 19.10 15.85 12.32
CA GLU A 322 18.82 17.23 12.71
C GLU A 322 17.84 17.93 11.77
N ASP A 323 17.56 17.36 10.59
CA ASP A 323 16.69 17.97 9.60
C ASP A 323 15.22 17.57 9.79
N TYR A 324 14.95 16.27 9.95
CA TYR A 324 13.59 15.72 9.97
C TYR A 324 13.30 14.79 11.14
N ASN A 325 14.23 14.66 12.10
CA ASN A 325 14.11 13.78 13.27
C ASN A 325 13.77 12.33 12.90
N LYS A 326 14.40 11.80 11.84
CA LYS A 326 14.32 10.38 11.53
C LYS A 326 14.91 9.57 12.70
N GLU A 327 14.24 8.49 13.04
CA GLU A 327 14.60 7.69 14.20
C GLU A 327 16.01 7.08 14.04
N PRO A 328 16.85 7.08 15.09
CA PRO A 328 18.23 6.59 15.00
C PRO A 328 18.36 5.18 14.47
N TYR A 329 17.46 4.28 14.84
CA TYR A 329 17.49 2.88 14.39
C TYR A 329 17.08 2.69 12.93
N ARG A 330 16.60 3.75 12.28
CA ARG A 330 16.27 3.79 10.84
C ARG A 330 17.22 4.68 10.02
N LEU A 331 18.19 5.30 10.69
CA LEU A 331 19.27 6.01 10.02
C LEU A 331 20.34 5.01 9.61
N THR A 332 20.30 4.55 8.38
CA THR A 332 21.32 3.68 7.80
C THR A 332 22.25 4.50 6.92
N SER A 333 23.56 4.31 7.08
CA SER A 333 24.54 4.99 6.22
C SER A 333 24.51 4.43 4.80
N LEU A 334 24.81 5.26 3.83
CA LEU A 334 24.94 4.92 2.42
C LEU A 334 26.39 5.15 2.02
N THR A 335 27.27 4.18 2.32
CA THR A 335 28.74 4.32 2.16
C THR A 335 29.38 3.20 1.35
N HIS A 336 28.61 2.20 0.96
CA HIS A 336 29.13 1.03 0.26
C HIS A 336 28.55 0.92 -1.15
N PRO A 337 29.33 1.29 -2.19
CA PRO A 337 28.88 1.13 -3.56
C PRO A 337 28.66 -0.34 -3.94
N PRO A 338 27.90 -0.65 -4.98
CA PRO A 338 27.20 0.33 -5.82
C PRO A 338 25.99 0.97 -5.14
N TYR A 339 25.73 2.21 -5.56
CA TYR A 339 24.54 2.96 -5.21
C TYR A 339 23.45 2.74 -6.27
N TYR A 340 22.21 2.77 -5.81
CA TYR A 340 21.05 2.55 -6.67
C TYR A 340 20.04 3.69 -6.54
#